data_16f14d6ca156298e3b1a16fe814d5e19
#
_entry.id   16f14d6ca156298e3b1a16fe814d5e19
#
_cell.length_a   1.000
_cell.length_b   1.000
_cell.length_c   1.000
_cell.angle_alpha   90.00
_cell.angle_beta   90.00
_cell.angle_gamma   90.00
#
_symmetry.space_group_name_H-M   'P 1'
#
loop_
_entity.id
_entity.type
_entity.pdbx_description
1 polymer ?
#
loop_
_entity_poly.entity_id
_entity_poly.type
_entity_poly.pdbx_seq_one_letter_code
_entity_poly.pdbx_strand_id
1 'polypeptide(L)'
;MSAGGDDDAILDRARSIPSGCVTTYGDISPGAPRRAGAVLFACDDTSVPWQRVVRADGSLAKGERQRRLLEEEGVPFRGERVDMRAAWAPPEH
;
A
#
# COMPACT_ATOMS: atom_id res chain seq x y z
N MET A 1 -19.13 4.22 -18.03
CA MET A 1 -18.00 4.29 -17.11
C MET A 1 -17.23 3.01 -17.14
N SER A 2 -15.95 3.07 -17.38
CA SER A 2 -15.16 1.86 -17.53
C SER A 2 -14.68 1.36 -16.18
N ALA A 3 -14.49 0.05 -16.09
CA ALA A 3 -13.93 -0.56 -14.90
C ALA A 3 -12.50 -0.10 -14.65
N GLY A 4 -11.80 0.31 -15.71
CA GLY A 4 -10.43 0.80 -15.59
C GLY A 4 -10.33 2.06 -14.74
N GLY A 5 -11.41 2.87 -14.70
CA GLY A 5 -11.40 4.07 -13.87
C GLY A 5 -11.25 3.77 -12.39
N ASP A 6 -11.86 2.68 -11.91
CA ASP A 6 -11.75 2.29 -10.52
C ASP A 6 -10.33 1.80 -10.20
N ASP A 7 -9.75 1.04 -11.11
CA ASP A 7 -8.39 0.53 -10.92
C ASP A 7 -7.39 1.68 -10.91
N ASP A 8 -7.59 2.66 -11.81
CA ASP A 8 -6.72 3.84 -11.85
C ASP A 8 -6.80 4.62 -10.56
N ALA A 9 -8.00 4.77 -9.98
CA ALA A 9 -8.17 5.48 -8.72
C ALA A 9 -7.41 4.77 -7.59
N ILE A 10 -7.47 3.43 -7.56
CA ILE A 10 -6.75 2.65 -6.56
C ILE A 10 -5.24 2.88 -6.70
N LEU A 11 -4.74 2.82 -7.93
CA LEU A 11 -3.30 3.01 -8.18
C LEU A 11 -2.87 4.44 -7.85
N ASP A 12 -3.70 5.43 -8.15
CA ASP A 12 -3.38 6.82 -7.83
C ASP A 12 -3.31 7.04 -6.32
N ARG A 13 -4.21 6.41 -5.56
CA ARG A 13 -4.14 6.50 -4.11
C ARG A 13 -2.86 5.88 -3.57
N ALA A 14 -2.43 4.75 -4.14
CA ALA A 14 -1.16 4.14 -3.73
C ALA A 14 0.01 5.06 -4.06
N ARG A 15 -0.03 5.73 -5.21
CA ARG A 15 1.03 6.65 -5.61
C ARG A 15 1.14 7.87 -4.70
N SER A 16 0.04 8.23 -4.04
CA SER A 16 0.02 9.42 -3.18
C SER A 16 0.74 9.22 -1.85
N ILE A 17 1.06 7.98 -1.49
CA ILE A 17 1.70 7.71 -0.21
C ILE A 17 3.19 8.02 -0.29
N PRO A 18 3.69 8.94 0.55
CA PRO A 18 5.11 9.32 0.47
C PRO A 18 6.03 8.24 1.01
N SER A 19 7.29 8.30 0.60
CA SER A 19 8.33 7.42 1.11
C SER A 19 8.43 7.56 2.62
N GLY A 20 8.55 6.45 3.32
CA GLY A 20 8.60 6.45 4.78
C GLY A 20 7.24 6.27 5.43
N CYS A 21 6.17 6.26 4.64
CA CYS A 21 4.81 6.06 5.13
C CYS A 21 4.18 4.85 4.48
N VAL A 22 3.10 4.36 5.08
CA VAL A 22 2.34 3.23 4.53
C VAL A 22 0.84 3.53 4.60
N THR A 23 0.09 2.82 3.77
CA THR A 23 -1.37 2.86 3.81
C THR A 23 -1.88 1.42 3.78
N THR A 24 -3.18 1.23 3.87
CA THR A 24 -3.76 -0.12 3.87
C THR A 24 -4.54 -0.38 2.60
N TYR A 25 -4.78 -1.66 2.32
CA TYR A 25 -5.60 -2.05 1.18
C TYR A 25 -6.99 -1.42 1.24
N GLY A 26 -7.57 -1.36 2.46
CA GLY A 26 -8.89 -0.74 2.62
C GLY A 26 -8.87 0.76 2.39
N ASP A 27 -7.75 1.41 2.66
CA ASP A 27 -7.64 2.86 2.44
C ASP A 27 -7.64 3.21 0.96
N ILE A 28 -6.97 2.39 0.14
CA ILE A 28 -6.91 2.68 -1.29
C ILE A 28 -8.10 2.09 -2.06
N SER A 29 -8.84 1.18 -1.44
CA SER A 29 -10.04 0.61 -2.04
C SER A 29 -11.12 0.45 -0.96
N PRO A 30 -11.75 1.55 -0.55
CA PRO A 30 -12.73 1.49 0.54
C PRO A 30 -13.86 0.51 0.24
N GLY A 31 -14.14 -0.34 1.21
CA GLY A 31 -15.19 -1.34 1.08
C GLY A 31 -14.78 -2.59 0.30
N ALA A 32 -13.61 -2.59 -0.35
CA ALA A 32 -13.18 -3.72 -1.16
C ALA A 32 -11.66 -3.90 -1.13
N PRO A 33 -11.08 -4.21 0.04
CA PRO A 33 -9.62 -4.32 0.14
C PRO A 33 -9.03 -5.42 -0.73
N ARG A 34 -9.77 -6.48 -1.00
CA ARG A 34 -9.29 -7.55 -1.89
C ARG A 34 -9.08 -7.04 -3.32
N ARG A 35 -9.91 -6.09 -3.74
CA ARG A 35 -9.76 -5.50 -5.06
C ARG A 35 -8.44 -4.75 -5.17
N ALA A 36 -8.07 -4.03 -4.12
CA ALA A 36 -6.79 -3.32 -4.09
C ALA A 36 -5.63 -4.30 -4.26
N GLY A 37 -5.67 -5.42 -3.55
CA GLY A 37 -4.64 -6.44 -3.69
C GLY A 37 -4.54 -6.97 -5.10
N ALA A 38 -5.68 -7.27 -5.72
CA ALA A 38 -5.71 -7.79 -7.09
C ALA A 38 -5.17 -6.77 -8.08
N VAL A 39 -5.54 -5.50 -7.93
CA VAL A 39 -5.10 -4.44 -8.82
C VAL A 39 -3.59 -4.23 -8.71
N LEU A 40 -3.08 -4.19 -7.48
CA LEU A 40 -1.64 -4.02 -7.27
C LEU A 40 -0.85 -5.21 -7.80
N PHE A 41 -1.38 -6.42 -7.57
CA PHE A 41 -0.69 -7.64 -8.01
C PHE A 41 -0.60 -7.72 -9.53
N ALA A 42 -1.63 -7.23 -10.23
CA ALA A 42 -1.68 -7.27 -11.68
C ALA A 42 -0.96 -6.09 -12.34
N CYS A 43 -0.53 -5.11 -11.55
CA CYS A 43 0.05 -3.88 -12.09
C CYS A 43 1.53 -4.06 -12.44
N ASP A 44 1.88 -3.72 -13.67
CA ASP A 44 3.28 -3.77 -14.14
C ASP A 44 3.99 -2.43 -14.01
N ASP A 45 3.28 -1.39 -13.60
CA ASP A 45 3.84 -0.04 -13.55
C ASP A 45 4.76 0.09 -12.35
N THR A 46 6.07 0.23 -12.62
CA THR A 46 7.07 0.32 -11.56
C THR A 46 7.00 1.63 -10.78
N SER A 47 6.23 2.61 -11.27
CA SER A 47 6.05 3.86 -10.53
C SER A 47 5.07 3.72 -9.38
N VAL A 48 4.33 2.61 -9.30
CA VAL A 48 3.40 2.39 -8.22
C VAL A 48 4.14 1.79 -7.02
N PRO A 49 4.15 2.49 -5.86
CA PRO A 49 4.88 2.01 -4.69
C PRO A 49 4.06 0.96 -3.93
N TRP A 50 3.93 -0.22 -4.53
CA TRP A 50 3.12 -1.30 -3.96
C TRP A 50 3.56 -1.69 -2.55
N GLN A 51 4.84 -1.52 -2.24
CA GLN A 51 5.39 -1.88 -0.93
C GLN A 51 4.81 -1.02 0.19
N ARG A 52 4.28 0.15 -0.14
CA ARG A 52 3.69 1.06 0.86
C ARG A 52 2.26 0.70 1.20
N VAL A 53 1.71 -0.37 0.62
CA VAL A 53 0.36 -0.84 0.92
C VAL A 53 0.47 -2.10 1.77
N VAL A 54 -0.06 -2.05 2.99
CA VAL A 54 0.04 -3.14 3.95
C VAL A 54 -1.35 -3.52 4.45
N ARG A 55 -1.43 -4.62 5.20
CA ARG A 55 -2.70 -5.00 5.80
C ARG A 55 -3.02 -4.05 6.96
N ALA A 56 -4.29 -4.02 7.35
CA ALA A 56 -4.77 -3.08 8.37
C ALA A 56 -4.01 -3.22 9.69
N ASP A 57 -3.51 -4.40 10.01
CA ASP A 57 -2.76 -4.63 11.24
C ASP A 57 -1.25 -4.38 11.07
N GLY A 58 -0.82 -3.89 9.92
CA GLY A 58 0.59 -3.62 9.65
C GLY A 58 1.37 -4.80 9.11
N SER A 59 0.74 -5.97 8.98
CA SER A 59 1.45 -7.13 8.46
C SER A 59 1.65 -7.01 6.95
N LEU A 60 2.67 -7.70 6.43
CA LEU A 60 3.08 -7.58 5.04
C LEU A 60 2.55 -8.75 4.22
N ALA A 61 1.94 -8.44 3.07
CA ALA A 61 1.42 -9.47 2.19
C ALA A 61 2.54 -10.13 1.37
N LYS A 62 3.64 -9.43 1.15
CA LYS A 62 4.75 -9.92 0.30
C LYS A 62 6.01 -10.23 1.08
N GLY A 63 5.91 -10.34 2.40
CA GLY A 63 6.97 -10.86 3.24
C GLY A 63 8.26 -10.06 3.22
N GLU A 64 9.37 -10.78 3.17
CA GLU A 64 10.71 -10.23 3.36
C GLU A 64 11.06 -9.17 2.31
N ARG A 65 10.69 -9.38 1.08
CA ARG A 65 10.99 -8.41 0.01
C ARG A 65 10.34 -7.07 0.29
N GLN A 66 9.08 -7.10 0.72
CA GLN A 66 8.37 -5.88 1.04
C GLN A 66 8.99 -5.20 2.25
N ARG A 67 9.33 -5.98 3.27
CA ARG A 67 9.96 -5.45 4.47
C ARG A 67 11.25 -4.72 4.14
N ARG A 68 12.09 -5.35 3.32
CA ARG A 68 13.37 -4.73 2.96
C ARG A 68 13.17 -3.39 2.28
N LEU A 69 12.22 -3.32 1.34
CA LEU A 69 11.94 -2.06 0.66
C LEU A 69 11.45 -0.99 1.62
N LEU A 70 10.58 -1.35 2.56
CA LEU A 70 10.07 -0.40 3.54
C LEU A 70 11.17 0.04 4.51
N GLU A 71 12.05 -0.87 4.91
CA GLU A 71 13.16 -0.50 5.78
C GLU A 71 14.09 0.48 5.10
N GLU A 72 14.32 0.31 3.80
CA GLU A 72 15.15 1.25 3.04
C GLU A 72 14.53 2.65 3.00
N GLU A 73 13.21 2.72 3.09
CA GLU A 73 12.51 4.00 3.13
C GLU A 73 12.43 4.60 4.53
N GLY A 74 12.91 3.89 5.53
CA GLY A 74 12.89 4.36 6.91
C GLY A 74 11.58 4.09 7.65
N VAL A 75 10.75 3.18 7.14
CA VAL A 75 9.48 2.84 7.80
C VAL A 75 9.75 2.10 9.12
N PRO A 76 9.20 2.58 10.23
CA PRO A 76 9.40 1.90 11.51
C PRO A 76 8.57 0.63 11.63
N PHE A 77 9.15 -0.37 12.28
CA PHE A 77 8.50 -1.65 12.51
C PHE A 77 8.38 -1.93 14.00
N ARG A 78 7.38 -2.70 14.37
CA ARG A 78 7.23 -3.26 15.70
C ARG A 78 7.18 -4.78 15.53
N GLY A 79 8.33 -5.44 15.72
CA GLY A 79 8.45 -6.85 15.43
C GLY A 79 8.30 -7.09 13.92
N GLU A 80 7.36 -7.93 13.54
CA GLU A 80 7.15 -8.28 12.13
C GLU A 80 6.17 -7.38 11.42
N ARG A 81 5.59 -6.41 12.12
CA ARG A 81 4.56 -5.54 11.56
C ARG A 81 5.05 -4.10 11.52
N VAL A 82 4.52 -3.35 10.54
CA VAL A 82 4.77 -1.92 10.50
C VAL A 82 4.14 -1.26 11.73
N ASP A 83 4.87 -0.30 12.30
CA ASP A 83 4.32 0.53 13.37
C ASP A 83 3.32 1.51 12.74
N MET A 84 2.06 1.11 12.71
CA MET A 84 1.03 1.89 12.02
C MET A 84 0.80 3.25 12.66
N ARG A 85 1.04 3.39 13.96
CA ARG A 85 0.86 4.68 14.62
C ARG A 85 1.87 5.71 14.13
N ALA A 86 3.07 5.26 13.77
CA ALA A 86 4.13 6.14 13.33
C ALA A 86 4.16 6.30 11.81
N ALA A 87 3.76 5.28 11.06
CA ALA A 87 3.99 5.23 9.62
C ALA A 87 2.74 5.42 8.78
N TRP A 88 1.54 5.20 9.33
CA TRP A 88 0.33 5.26 8.53
C TRP A 88 0.04 6.67 8.04
N ALA A 89 -0.31 6.78 6.77
CA ALA A 89 -0.77 8.03 6.18
C ALA A 89 -1.99 7.73 5.31
N PRO A 90 -3.03 8.57 5.36
CA PRO A 90 -4.17 8.39 4.47
C PRO A 90 -3.79 8.75 3.05
N PRO A 91 -4.34 8.05 2.06
CA PRO A 91 -4.07 8.41 0.67
C PRO A 91 -4.77 9.72 0.32
N GLU A 92 -4.14 10.45 -0.58
CA GLU A 92 -4.76 11.61 -1.19
C GLU A 92 -5.61 11.10 -2.34
N HIS A 93 -6.91 11.44 -2.30
CA HIS A 93 -7.77 10.89 -3.26
C HIS A 93 -7.85 11.48 -4.56
#